data_5105e4c123110234d0bee2e5ac77f772
#
_entry.id   5105e4c123110234d0bee2e5ac77f772
#
_cell.length_a   1.000
_cell.length_b   1.000
_cell.length_c   1.000
_cell.angle_alpha   90.00
_cell.angle_beta   90.00
_cell.angle_gamma   90.00
#
_symmetry.space_group_name_H-M   'P 1'
#
loop_
_entity.id
_entity.type
_entity.pdbx_description
1 polymer ?
#
loop_
_entity_poly.entity_id
_entity_poly.type
_entity_poly.pdbx_seq_one_letter_code
_entity_poly.pdbx_strand_id
1 'polypeptide(L)'
;DRPGFSHGGVGVAACWYGGARAVARTLLGAAAKRDVGPHALAHLGAADLGLRAAQAALDQAADEIDADPGDLRGDGPLRAVRVRSLAEAVATDVMARTGRALGAGPLGHDEAHSRAVADLTVYLRQHHAERDLARLGEMVAERGDTW
;
A
#
# COMPACT_ATOMS: atom_id res chain seq x y z
N ASP A 1 1.39 -20.13 16.81
CA ASP A 1 1.58 -18.85 16.10
C ASP A 1 2.02 -17.77 17.08
N ARG A 2 2.78 -16.79 16.60
CA ARG A 2 3.26 -15.68 17.43
C ARG A 2 2.49 -14.42 16.99
N PRO A 3 1.60 -13.85 17.82
CA PRO A 3 0.83 -12.65 17.47
C PRO A 3 1.72 -11.52 16.95
N GLY A 4 2.88 -11.31 17.58
CA GLY A 4 3.85 -10.30 17.15
C GLY A 4 4.36 -10.44 15.72
N PHE A 5 4.34 -11.62 15.11
CA PHE A 5 4.71 -11.80 13.72
C PHE A 5 3.64 -11.21 12.76
N SER A 6 2.36 -11.48 13.05
CA SER A 6 1.24 -10.91 12.28
C SER A 6 1.15 -9.40 12.46
N HIS A 7 1.29 -8.90 13.69
CA HIS A 7 1.31 -7.46 13.98
C HIS A 7 2.47 -6.76 13.28
N GLY A 8 3.68 -7.37 13.27
CA GLY A 8 4.83 -6.87 12.52
C GLY A 8 4.57 -6.80 11.02
N GLY A 9 3.79 -7.74 10.49
CA GLY A 9 3.34 -7.72 9.09
C GLY A 9 2.52 -6.49 8.74
N VAL A 10 1.63 -6.03 9.63
CA VAL A 10 0.87 -4.77 9.47
C VAL A 10 1.81 -3.57 9.52
N GLY A 11 2.80 -3.56 10.41
CA GLY A 11 3.82 -2.50 10.49
C GLY A 11 4.62 -2.36 9.19
N VAL A 12 4.99 -3.47 8.54
CA VAL A 12 5.64 -3.45 7.22
C VAL A 12 4.72 -2.83 6.16
N ALA A 13 3.43 -3.16 6.14
CA ALA A 13 2.46 -2.55 5.22
C ALA A 13 2.34 -1.03 5.43
N ALA A 14 2.41 -0.56 6.67
CA ALA A 14 2.43 0.87 6.98
C ALA A 14 3.68 1.57 6.41
N CYS A 15 4.84 0.91 6.42
CA CYS A 15 6.04 1.43 5.76
C CYS A 15 5.87 1.54 4.24
N TRP A 16 5.29 0.52 3.59
CA TRP A 16 4.99 0.56 2.15
C TRP A 16 4.02 1.68 1.79
N TYR A 17 2.98 1.85 2.59
CA TYR A 17 2.04 2.97 2.47
C TYR A 17 2.75 4.32 2.57
N GLY A 18 3.66 4.49 3.53
CA GLY A 18 4.49 5.68 3.66
C GLY A 18 5.32 5.97 2.41
N GLY A 19 5.94 4.93 1.83
CA GLY A 19 6.67 5.00 0.57
C GLY A 19 5.78 5.39 -0.61
N ALA A 20 4.59 4.78 -0.74
CA ALA A 20 3.61 5.13 -1.77
C ALA A 20 3.18 6.60 -1.67
N ARG A 21 2.93 7.11 -0.45
CA ARG A 21 2.65 8.54 -0.23
C ARG A 21 3.79 9.44 -0.67
N ALA A 22 5.04 9.04 -0.42
CA ALA A 22 6.21 9.81 -0.85
C ALA A 22 6.25 9.93 -2.38
N VAL A 23 6.01 8.83 -3.10
CA VAL A 23 5.93 8.82 -4.57
C VAL A 23 4.76 9.69 -5.06
N ALA A 24 3.57 9.56 -4.50
CA ALA A 24 2.38 10.32 -4.91
C ALA A 24 2.56 11.84 -4.70
N ARG A 25 3.33 12.27 -3.69
CA ARG A 25 3.60 13.69 -3.43
C ARG A 25 4.27 14.41 -4.60
N THR A 26 5.02 13.71 -5.43
CA THR A 26 5.62 14.29 -6.65
C THR A 26 4.54 14.70 -7.64
N LEU A 27 3.54 13.83 -7.87
CA LEU A 27 2.41 14.16 -8.74
C LEU A 27 1.54 15.26 -8.14
N LEU A 28 1.22 15.19 -6.86
CA LEU A 28 0.47 16.23 -6.15
C LEU A 28 1.18 17.58 -6.22
N GLY A 29 2.49 17.60 -5.97
CA GLY A 29 3.30 18.82 -6.05
C GLY A 29 3.40 19.40 -7.45
N ALA A 30 3.41 18.56 -8.48
CA ALA A 30 3.36 19.02 -9.88
C ALA A 30 2.00 19.65 -10.20
N ALA A 31 0.88 19.01 -9.79
CA ALA A 31 -0.47 19.53 -10.02
C ALA A 31 -0.75 20.84 -9.26
N ALA A 32 -0.11 21.04 -8.10
CA ALA A 32 -0.23 22.28 -7.34
C ALA A 32 0.53 23.47 -7.95
N LYS A 33 1.57 23.20 -8.75
CA LYS A 33 2.47 24.24 -9.30
C LYS A 33 2.17 24.63 -10.74
N ARG A 34 1.51 23.77 -11.51
CA ARG A 34 1.23 23.98 -12.93
C ARG A 34 0.01 23.18 -13.37
N ASP A 35 -0.56 23.56 -14.52
CA ASP A 35 -1.51 22.70 -15.20
C ASP A 35 -0.80 21.43 -15.70
N VAL A 36 -1.29 20.27 -15.21
CA VAL A 36 -0.78 18.94 -15.59
C VAL A 36 -1.68 18.23 -16.59
N GLY A 37 -2.83 18.85 -16.93
CA GLY A 37 -3.82 18.30 -17.83
C GLY A 37 -4.74 17.23 -17.20
N PRO A 38 -5.86 16.93 -17.87
CA PRO A 38 -6.92 16.11 -17.31
C PRO A 38 -6.51 14.65 -17.04
N HIS A 39 -5.62 14.09 -17.84
CA HIS A 39 -5.15 12.71 -17.66
C HIS A 39 -4.28 12.57 -16.41
N ALA A 40 -3.39 13.52 -16.14
CA ALA A 40 -2.59 13.50 -14.92
C ALA A 40 -3.47 13.73 -13.67
N LEU A 41 -4.49 14.58 -13.76
CA LEU A 41 -5.47 14.75 -12.69
C LEU A 41 -6.28 13.47 -12.44
N ALA A 42 -6.64 12.72 -13.49
CA ALA A 42 -7.28 11.41 -13.33
C ALA A 42 -6.36 10.40 -12.60
N HIS A 43 -5.06 10.40 -12.92
CA HIS A 43 -4.09 9.58 -12.19
C HIS A 43 -3.94 10.03 -10.73
N LEU A 44 -3.93 11.31 -10.46
CA LEU A 44 -3.87 11.85 -9.10
C LEU A 44 -5.11 11.43 -8.28
N GLY A 45 -6.32 11.57 -8.86
CA GLY A 45 -7.58 11.15 -8.21
C GLY A 45 -7.60 9.65 -7.88
N ALA A 46 -7.15 8.81 -8.83
CA ALA A 46 -7.07 7.38 -8.59
C ALA A 46 -6.02 7.00 -7.53
N ALA A 47 -4.88 7.69 -7.49
CA ALA A 47 -3.88 7.50 -6.44
C ALA A 47 -4.42 7.90 -5.07
N ASP A 48 -5.18 9.00 -4.96
CA ASP A 48 -5.83 9.43 -3.72
C ASP A 48 -6.81 8.37 -3.21
N LEU A 49 -7.67 7.84 -4.08
CA LEU A 49 -8.62 6.77 -3.72
C LEU A 49 -7.91 5.54 -3.13
N GLY A 50 -6.86 5.07 -3.80
CA GLY A 50 -6.08 3.93 -3.33
C GLY A 50 -5.40 4.20 -1.99
N LEU A 51 -4.77 5.37 -1.85
CA LEU A 51 -4.10 5.76 -0.61
C LEU A 51 -5.10 5.90 0.56
N ARG A 52 -6.29 6.45 0.32
CA ARG A 52 -7.34 6.54 1.34
C ARG A 52 -7.86 5.17 1.78
N ALA A 53 -8.06 4.25 0.83
CA ALA A 53 -8.46 2.88 1.15
C ALA A 53 -7.39 2.15 1.98
N ALA A 54 -6.12 2.27 1.61
CA ALA A 54 -5.02 1.66 2.37
C ALA A 54 -4.88 2.28 3.77
N GLN A 55 -5.06 3.59 3.90
CA GLN A 55 -5.05 4.26 5.20
C GLN A 55 -6.15 3.71 6.11
N ALA A 56 -7.40 3.66 5.62
CA ALA A 56 -8.53 3.17 6.41
C ALA A 56 -8.31 1.72 6.87
N ALA A 57 -7.76 0.87 6.00
CA ALA A 57 -7.44 -0.51 6.37
C ALA A 57 -6.32 -0.62 7.41
N LEU A 58 -5.31 0.26 7.35
CA LEU A 58 -4.24 0.33 8.35
C LEU A 58 -4.77 0.82 9.70
N ASP A 59 -5.60 1.86 9.70
CA ASP A 59 -6.20 2.40 10.93
C ASP A 59 -7.10 1.35 11.60
N GLN A 60 -7.96 0.69 10.82
CA GLN A 60 -8.78 -0.43 11.31
C GLN A 60 -7.91 -1.56 11.89
N ALA A 61 -6.84 -1.94 11.21
CA ALA A 61 -5.95 -2.99 11.69
C ALA A 61 -5.26 -2.61 13.00
N ALA A 62 -4.90 -1.33 13.18
CA ALA A 62 -4.34 -0.83 14.44
C ALA A 62 -5.36 -0.94 15.58
N ASP A 63 -6.59 -0.46 15.36
CA ASP A 63 -7.67 -0.56 16.36
C ASP A 63 -7.96 -2.02 16.76
N GLU A 64 -7.98 -2.94 15.80
CA GLU A 64 -8.20 -4.36 16.06
C GLU A 64 -7.03 -5.00 16.84
N ILE A 65 -5.79 -4.59 16.59
CA ILE A 65 -4.61 -5.04 17.34
C ILE A 65 -4.68 -4.52 18.77
N ASP A 66 -5.03 -3.25 18.96
CA ASP A 66 -5.16 -2.65 20.28
C ASP A 66 -6.29 -3.29 21.11
N ALA A 67 -7.37 -3.72 20.44
CA ALA A 67 -8.49 -4.41 21.07
C ALA A 67 -8.18 -5.88 21.45
N ASP A 68 -7.24 -6.54 20.76
CA ASP A 68 -6.83 -7.92 21.03
C ASP A 68 -5.33 -8.14 20.75
N PRO A 69 -4.44 -7.55 21.58
CA PRO A 69 -3.00 -7.60 21.35
C PRO A 69 -2.41 -9.01 21.48
N GLY A 70 -3.12 -9.92 22.15
CA GLY A 70 -2.76 -11.33 22.28
C GLY A 70 -3.26 -12.22 21.14
N ASP A 71 -4.02 -11.65 20.20
CA ASP A 71 -4.67 -12.38 19.09
C ASP A 71 -5.45 -13.62 19.56
N LEU A 72 -6.20 -13.46 20.65
CA LEU A 72 -6.96 -14.55 21.25
C LEU A 72 -8.09 -15.05 20.35
N ARG A 73 -8.57 -14.19 19.44
CA ARG A 73 -9.56 -14.53 18.41
C ARG A 73 -8.97 -15.23 17.19
N GLY A 74 -7.64 -15.15 17.00
CA GLY A 74 -6.95 -15.75 15.86
C GLY A 74 -7.13 -14.99 14.54
N ASP A 75 -7.49 -13.71 14.60
CA ASP A 75 -7.73 -12.86 13.40
C ASP A 75 -6.45 -12.27 12.80
N GLY A 76 -5.36 -12.28 13.57
CA GLY A 76 -4.10 -11.63 13.22
C GLY A 76 -3.50 -12.06 11.87
N PRO A 77 -3.41 -13.37 11.54
CA PRO A 77 -2.88 -13.82 10.27
C PRO A 77 -3.68 -13.32 9.06
N LEU A 78 -5.02 -13.41 9.11
CA LEU A 78 -5.90 -12.95 8.03
C LEU A 78 -5.83 -11.44 7.87
N ARG A 79 -5.90 -10.68 8.97
CA ARG A 79 -5.73 -9.22 9.00
C ARG A 79 -4.41 -8.81 8.36
N ALA A 80 -3.31 -9.43 8.75
CA ALA A 80 -1.98 -9.10 8.24
C ALA A 80 -1.86 -9.35 6.73
N VAL A 81 -2.35 -10.47 6.22
CA VAL A 81 -2.32 -10.77 4.77
C VAL A 81 -3.18 -9.79 3.99
N ARG A 82 -4.41 -9.49 4.45
CA ARG A 82 -5.30 -8.50 3.81
C ARG A 82 -4.65 -7.13 3.68
N VAL A 83 -4.13 -6.61 4.80
CA VAL A 83 -3.53 -5.26 4.83
C VAL A 83 -2.26 -5.19 4.01
N ARG A 84 -1.40 -6.22 4.08
CA ARG A 84 -0.17 -6.28 3.26
C ARG A 84 -0.49 -6.33 1.77
N SER A 85 -1.42 -7.17 1.36
CA SER A 85 -1.80 -7.30 -0.06
C SER A 85 -2.42 -6.00 -0.59
N LEU A 86 -3.28 -5.34 0.20
CA LEU A 86 -3.83 -4.04 -0.18
C LEU A 86 -2.75 -2.97 -0.30
N ALA A 87 -1.85 -2.86 0.69
CA ALA A 87 -0.78 -1.87 0.67
C ALA A 87 0.18 -2.07 -0.50
N GLU A 88 0.52 -3.31 -0.83
CA GLU A 88 1.34 -3.67 -2.00
C GLU A 88 0.66 -3.26 -3.30
N ALA A 89 -0.61 -3.63 -3.49
CA ALA A 89 -1.37 -3.31 -4.70
C ALA A 89 -1.50 -1.79 -4.89
N VAL A 90 -1.82 -1.05 -3.82
CA VAL A 90 -1.91 0.41 -3.85
C VAL A 90 -0.56 1.05 -4.16
N ALA A 91 0.52 0.59 -3.52
CA ALA A 91 1.85 1.14 -3.76
C ALA A 91 2.32 0.92 -5.20
N THR A 92 2.08 -0.27 -5.74
CA THR A 92 2.38 -0.61 -7.14
C THR A 92 1.57 0.27 -8.11
N ASP A 93 0.28 0.45 -7.87
CA ASP A 93 -0.60 1.30 -8.70
C ASP A 93 -0.19 2.78 -8.62
N VAL A 94 0.14 3.30 -7.44
CA VAL A 94 0.61 4.69 -7.25
C VAL A 94 1.91 4.97 -8.01
N MET A 95 2.88 4.06 -7.95
CA MET A 95 4.11 4.20 -8.73
C MET A 95 3.84 4.24 -10.23
N ALA A 96 3.00 3.33 -10.73
CA ALA A 96 2.64 3.27 -12.13
C ALA A 96 1.89 4.54 -12.59
N ARG A 97 0.94 5.03 -11.79
CA ARG A 97 0.17 6.26 -12.08
C ARG A 97 1.03 7.50 -12.09
N THR A 98 1.91 7.64 -11.11
CA THR A 98 2.83 8.78 -11.03
C THR A 98 3.77 8.79 -12.24
N GLY A 99 4.32 7.65 -12.64
CA GLY A 99 5.15 7.53 -13.81
C GLY A 99 4.41 7.85 -15.12
N ARG A 100 3.15 7.39 -15.27
CA ARG A 100 2.31 7.70 -16.44
C ARG A 100 1.96 9.20 -16.52
N ALA A 101 1.68 9.82 -15.38
CA ALA A 101 1.30 11.22 -15.32
C ALA A 101 2.46 12.19 -15.61
N LEU A 102 3.65 11.88 -15.11
CA LEU A 102 4.81 12.78 -15.14
C LEU A 102 5.91 12.38 -16.13
N GLY A 103 5.84 11.15 -16.65
CA GLY A 103 6.88 10.62 -17.53
C GLY A 103 8.21 10.35 -16.81
N ALA A 104 9.29 10.28 -17.55
CA ALA A 104 10.62 9.96 -17.04
C ALA A 104 11.31 11.11 -16.28
N GLY A 105 10.82 12.33 -16.42
CA GLY A 105 11.46 13.53 -15.86
C GLY A 105 11.83 13.42 -14.37
N PRO A 106 10.87 13.12 -13.49
CA PRO A 106 11.16 12.99 -12.05
C PRO A 106 12.17 11.88 -11.73
N LEU A 107 12.15 10.78 -12.46
CA LEU A 107 13.11 9.69 -12.26
C LEU A 107 14.54 10.10 -12.62
N GLY A 108 14.70 11.02 -13.59
CA GLY A 108 16.01 11.48 -14.03
C GLY A 108 16.54 12.71 -13.30
N HIS A 109 15.67 13.54 -12.72
CA HIS A 109 16.04 14.88 -12.24
C HIS A 109 15.61 15.19 -10.80
N ASP A 110 14.82 14.32 -10.16
CA ASP A 110 14.42 14.45 -8.75
C ASP A 110 14.98 13.25 -7.96
N GLU A 111 16.09 13.49 -7.27
CA GLU A 111 16.79 12.46 -6.50
C GLU A 111 15.87 11.84 -5.43
N ALA A 112 15.07 12.64 -4.75
CA ALA A 112 14.18 12.16 -3.69
C ALA A 112 13.09 11.25 -4.27
N HIS A 113 12.50 11.62 -5.41
CA HIS A 113 11.52 10.79 -6.11
C HIS A 113 12.14 9.50 -6.63
N SER A 114 13.28 9.61 -7.32
CA SER A 114 13.99 8.46 -7.89
C SER A 114 14.35 7.43 -6.80
N ARG A 115 14.88 7.91 -5.68
CA ARG A 115 15.20 7.07 -4.52
C ARG A 115 13.94 6.42 -3.93
N ALA A 116 12.86 7.19 -3.71
CA ALA A 116 11.62 6.65 -3.17
C ALA A 116 11.03 5.53 -4.04
N VAL A 117 11.06 5.68 -5.36
CA VAL A 117 10.61 4.65 -6.30
C VAL A 117 11.51 3.42 -6.25
N ALA A 118 12.84 3.60 -6.23
CA ALA A 118 13.80 2.51 -6.18
C ALA A 118 13.66 1.70 -4.88
N ASP A 119 13.67 2.37 -3.73
CA ASP A 119 13.55 1.75 -2.41
C ASP A 119 12.23 1.00 -2.27
N LEU A 120 11.11 1.62 -2.68
CA LEU A 120 9.79 1.00 -2.62
C LEU A 120 9.68 -0.22 -3.53
N THR A 121 10.25 -0.15 -4.75
CA THR A 121 10.29 -1.27 -5.70
C THR A 121 10.96 -2.50 -5.08
N VAL A 122 12.07 -2.32 -4.39
CA VAL A 122 12.77 -3.42 -3.69
C VAL A 122 11.99 -3.88 -2.48
N TYR A 123 11.49 -2.95 -1.66
CA TYR A 123 10.82 -3.29 -0.41
C TYR A 123 9.52 -4.05 -0.61
N LEU A 124 8.75 -3.72 -1.65
CA LEU A 124 7.52 -4.44 -2.00
C LEU A 124 7.77 -5.93 -2.36
N ARG A 125 9.00 -6.31 -2.75
CA ARG A 125 9.33 -7.72 -3.04
C ARG A 125 9.32 -8.63 -1.81
N GLN A 126 9.10 -8.10 -0.61
CA GLN A 126 8.76 -8.88 0.58
C GLN A 126 7.31 -9.41 0.57
N HIS A 127 6.46 -8.91 -0.32
CA HIS A 127 5.18 -9.52 -0.67
C HIS A 127 5.40 -10.54 -1.79
N HIS A 128 4.86 -11.75 -1.63
CA HIS A 128 5.05 -12.84 -2.57
C HIS A 128 3.97 -12.93 -3.64
N ALA A 129 3.39 -11.78 -3.99
CA ALA A 129 2.42 -11.62 -5.07
C ALA A 129 1.29 -12.69 -5.03
N GLU A 130 1.16 -13.48 -6.08
CA GLU A 130 0.10 -14.48 -6.24
C GLU A 130 0.08 -15.54 -5.13
N ARG A 131 1.24 -15.84 -4.53
CA ARG A 131 1.33 -16.80 -3.42
C ARG A 131 0.64 -16.26 -2.15
N ASP A 132 0.83 -14.99 -1.83
CA ASP A 132 0.18 -14.37 -0.68
C ASP A 132 -1.31 -14.16 -0.95
N LEU A 133 -1.70 -13.85 -2.19
CA LEU A 133 -3.11 -13.76 -2.61
C LEU A 133 -3.81 -15.13 -2.59
N ALA A 134 -3.14 -16.20 -3.04
CA ALA A 134 -3.68 -17.56 -2.96
C ALA A 134 -3.94 -17.96 -1.50
N ARG A 135 -2.95 -17.72 -0.62
CA ARG A 135 -3.11 -17.93 0.82
C ARG A 135 -4.28 -17.13 1.40
N LEU A 136 -4.44 -15.87 1.00
CA LEU A 136 -5.58 -15.05 1.40
C LEU A 136 -6.90 -15.70 0.96
N GLY A 137 -6.98 -16.17 -0.28
CA GLY A 137 -8.14 -16.85 -0.82
C GLY A 137 -8.50 -18.11 -0.05
N GLU A 138 -7.52 -18.94 0.30
CA GLU A 138 -7.69 -20.13 1.14
C GLU A 138 -8.28 -19.77 2.51
N MET A 139 -7.68 -18.79 3.20
CA MET A 139 -8.14 -18.34 4.52
C MET A 139 -9.56 -17.78 4.50
N VAL A 140 -9.93 -17.05 3.45
CA VAL A 140 -11.30 -16.51 3.27
C VAL A 140 -12.28 -17.64 3.01
N ALA A 141 -11.93 -18.61 2.15
CA ALA A 141 -12.78 -19.76 1.84
C ALA A 141 -13.02 -20.64 3.08
N GLU A 142 -11.98 -20.92 3.88
CA GLU A 142 -12.08 -21.69 5.11
C GLU A 142 -12.97 -21.00 6.16
N ARG A 143 -12.89 -19.69 6.25
CA ARG A 143 -13.64 -18.90 7.24
C ARG A 143 -15.10 -18.71 6.85
N GLY A 144 -15.42 -18.76 5.55
CA GLY A 144 -16.75 -18.48 5.03
C GLY A 144 -17.20 -17.03 5.20
N ASP A 145 -16.25 -16.09 5.29
CA ASP A 145 -16.54 -14.66 5.35
C ASP A 145 -17.24 -14.21 4.06
N THR A 146 -18.31 -13.43 4.23
CA THR A 146 -19.01 -12.75 3.15
C THR A 146 -18.77 -11.24 3.24
N TRP A 147 -18.67 -10.61 2.07
CA TRP A 147 -18.55 -9.16 1.96
C TRP A 147 -19.89 -8.44 2.21
#